data_b81974b807379a8267aade8e854f6147
#
_entry.id   b81974b807379a8267aade8e854f6147
#
_cell.length_a   1.000
_cell.length_b   1.000
_cell.length_c   1.000
_cell.angle_alpha   90.00
_cell.angle_beta   90.00
_cell.angle_gamma   90.00
#
_symmetry.space_group_name_H-M   'P 1'
#
loop_
_entity.id
_entity.type
_entity.pdbx_description
1 polymer ?
#
loop_
_entity_poly.entity_id
_entity_poly.type
_entity_poly.pdbx_seq_one_letter_code
_entity_poly.pdbx_strand_id
1 'polypeptide(L)'
;MEVSVSFTDGSRELNEEGAKYSLDETSLGRAWIPLEGLILTPPVRVRYEKHPWIEAFEFDGVKAAPAKRKGIGTKGAKGFVRSLSTIYSGAYDDYRAFGGDDNFDAAGYFRHAAEYFVRVAEDESRRKMAVKFCGFAENMWREGDQEMLDICMETVIPVLKKNAYMGTILKDTITEEFRDYLEGQRSDN
;
A
#
# COMPACT_ATOMS: atom_id res chain seq x y z
N MET A 1 -2.24 -3.45 13.26
CA MET A 1 -3.57 -4.12 13.18
C MET A 1 -3.66 -5.03 14.38
N GLU A 2 -4.70 -4.91 15.17
CA GLU A 2 -4.92 -5.77 16.35
C GLU A 2 -5.78 -6.95 15.90
N VAL A 3 -5.28 -8.16 16.04
CA VAL A 3 -6.06 -9.37 15.79
C VAL A 3 -6.73 -9.74 17.11
N SER A 4 -8.03 -9.62 17.19
CA SER A 4 -8.80 -10.03 18.36
C SER A 4 -9.49 -11.38 18.12
N VAL A 5 -9.47 -12.25 19.12
CA VAL A 5 -10.22 -13.50 19.13
C VAL A 5 -11.36 -13.34 20.10
N SER A 6 -12.58 -13.62 19.65
CA SER A 6 -13.75 -13.71 20.51
C SER A 6 -14.28 -15.14 20.50
N PHE A 7 -14.61 -15.65 21.69
CA PHE A 7 -15.28 -16.94 21.84
C PHE A 7 -16.79 -16.73 21.83
N THR A 8 -17.49 -17.52 21.02
CA THR A 8 -18.95 -17.54 21.02
C THR A 8 -19.41 -18.92 21.48
N ASP A 9 -20.56 -18.99 22.17
CA ASP A 9 -21.16 -20.25 22.61
C ASP A 9 -21.77 -21.07 21.45
N GLY A 10 -21.55 -20.66 20.21
CA GLY A 10 -22.05 -21.33 19.00
C GLY A 10 -23.52 -21.10 18.72
N SER A 11 -24.24 -20.33 19.55
CA SER A 11 -25.69 -20.08 19.43
C SER A 11 -26.01 -18.88 18.52
N ARG A 12 -25.03 -18.01 18.23
CA ARG A 12 -25.20 -16.94 17.24
C ARG A 12 -24.80 -17.45 15.87
N GLU A 13 -25.78 -17.70 15.06
CA GLU A 13 -25.60 -17.93 13.63
C GLU A 13 -24.91 -16.71 13.01
N LEU A 14 -23.67 -16.89 12.54
CA LEU A 14 -22.96 -15.93 11.69
C LEU A 14 -23.56 -15.90 10.29
N ASN A 15 -24.89 -15.98 10.17
CA ASN A 15 -25.62 -16.33 8.97
C ASN A 15 -25.61 -15.25 7.89
N GLU A 16 -25.37 -14.00 8.23
CA GLU A 16 -25.26 -12.92 7.21
C GLU A 16 -23.81 -12.57 6.85
N GLU A 17 -22.85 -12.90 7.71
CA GLU A 17 -21.42 -12.69 7.48
C GLU A 17 -20.65 -13.97 7.12
N GLY A 18 -21.29 -15.12 7.15
CA GLY A 18 -20.67 -16.43 6.91
C GLY A 18 -19.96 -16.59 5.57
N ALA A 19 -20.33 -15.81 4.57
CA ALA A 19 -19.63 -15.76 3.29
C ALA A 19 -18.22 -15.13 3.35
N LYS A 20 -17.87 -14.47 4.46
CA LYS A 20 -16.57 -13.80 4.65
C LYS A 20 -15.58 -14.64 5.44
N TYR A 21 -15.97 -15.81 5.92
CA TYR A 21 -15.16 -16.67 6.77
C TYR A 21 -15.13 -18.09 6.23
N SER A 22 -14.00 -18.79 6.40
CA SER A 22 -13.92 -20.24 6.30
C SER A 22 -14.07 -20.85 7.70
N LEU A 23 -14.75 -21.99 7.76
CA LEU A 23 -14.84 -22.78 8.98
C LEU A 23 -13.73 -23.84 8.96
N ASP A 24 -12.92 -23.88 10.00
CA ASP A 24 -11.92 -24.92 10.18
C ASP A 24 -12.12 -25.64 11.52
N GLU A 25 -11.90 -26.97 11.54
CA GLU A 25 -11.98 -27.76 12.76
C GLU A 25 -10.61 -27.85 13.40
N THR A 26 -10.52 -27.43 14.65
CA THR A 26 -9.29 -27.44 15.43
C THR A 26 -9.44 -28.36 16.64
N SER A 27 -8.32 -28.71 17.29
CA SER A 27 -8.33 -29.47 18.53
C SER A 27 -9.05 -28.75 19.68
N LEU A 28 -9.28 -27.45 19.58
CA LEU A 28 -9.98 -26.62 20.57
C LEU A 28 -11.44 -26.35 20.21
N GLY A 29 -11.89 -26.81 19.03
CA GLY A 29 -13.23 -26.57 18.52
C GLY A 29 -13.22 -25.96 17.12
N ARG A 30 -14.33 -25.34 16.73
CA ARG A 30 -14.50 -24.72 15.43
C ARG A 30 -13.91 -23.31 15.42
N ALA A 31 -13.08 -23.03 14.41
CA ALA A 31 -12.51 -21.69 14.19
C ALA A 31 -13.10 -21.08 12.92
N TRP A 32 -13.59 -19.86 13.02
CA TRP A 32 -14.01 -19.04 11.90
C TRP A 32 -12.84 -18.16 11.46
N ILE A 33 -12.31 -18.42 10.29
CA ILE A 33 -11.12 -17.72 9.77
C ILE A 33 -11.58 -16.74 8.68
N PRO A 34 -11.28 -15.44 8.82
CA PRO A 34 -11.61 -14.47 7.77
C PRO A 34 -10.98 -14.87 6.44
N LEU A 35 -11.75 -14.85 5.36
CA LEU A 35 -11.26 -15.10 3.99
C LEU A 35 -10.47 -13.91 3.44
N GLU A 36 -10.62 -12.75 4.04
CA GLU A 36 -9.93 -11.53 3.65
C GLU A 36 -9.19 -10.92 4.85
N GLY A 37 -8.09 -10.25 4.57
CA GLY A 37 -7.32 -9.53 5.59
C GLY A 37 -6.26 -10.36 6.31
N LEU A 38 -6.19 -11.68 6.10
CA LEU A 38 -5.17 -12.55 6.68
C LEU A 38 -4.52 -13.44 5.61
N ILE A 39 -3.21 -13.61 5.74
CA ILE A 39 -2.44 -14.63 5.01
C ILE A 39 -2.14 -15.75 6.00
N LEU A 40 -2.59 -16.96 5.67
CA LEU A 40 -2.34 -18.15 6.47
C LEU A 40 -1.21 -18.97 5.86
N THR A 41 -0.17 -19.22 6.64
CA THR A 41 0.94 -20.12 6.26
C THR A 41 0.89 -21.35 7.16
N PRO A 42 0.40 -22.50 6.69
CA PRO A 42 0.33 -23.70 7.51
C PRO A 42 1.72 -24.16 8.00
N PRO A 43 1.81 -24.71 9.22
CA PRO A 43 0.73 -24.91 10.19
C PRO A 43 0.40 -23.63 10.96
N VAL A 44 -0.88 -23.27 11.01
CA VAL A 44 -1.37 -22.18 11.88
C VAL A 44 -1.44 -22.71 13.31
N ARG A 45 -0.83 -22.00 14.23
CA ARG A 45 -0.85 -22.32 15.65
C ARG A 45 -1.36 -21.16 16.46
N VAL A 46 -2.25 -21.44 17.40
CA VAL A 46 -2.74 -20.48 18.39
C VAL A 46 -2.24 -20.91 19.74
N ARG A 47 -1.54 -20.04 20.44
CA ARG A 47 -1.11 -20.25 21.82
C ARG A 47 -1.83 -19.29 22.71
N TYR A 48 -2.32 -19.78 23.84
CA TYR A 48 -2.86 -18.95 24.89
C TYR A 48 -1.80 -18.78 25.98
N GLU A 49 -1.44 -17.55 26.27
CA GLU A 49 -0.52 -17.23 27.37
C GLU A 49 -1.22 -16.41 28.43
N LYS A 50 -1.14 -16.90 29.65
CA LYS A 50 -1.71 -16.24 30.84
C LYS A 50 -0.59 -15.70 31.70
N HIS A 51 -0.47 -14.39 31.75
CA HIS A 51 0.39 -13.67 32.67
C HIS A 51 -0.41 -13.07 33.83
N PRO A 52 0.21 -12.73 34.97
CA PRO A 52 -0.51 -12.20 36.13
C PRO A 52 -1.35 -10.93 35.85
N TRP A 53 -1.04 -10.23 34.79
CA TRP A 53 -1.66 -8.94 34.44
C TRP A 53 -2.20 -8.86 33.01
N ILE A 54 -2.01 -9.89 32.19
CA ILE A 54 -2.52 -9.91 30.81
C ILE A 54 -2.77 -11.35 30.36
N GLU A 55 -3.84 -11.56 29.64
CA GLU A 55 -4.13 -12.79 28.91
C GLU A 55 -3.99 -12.46 27.42
N ALA A 56 -3.15 -13.20 26.70
CA ALA A 56 -2.85 -12.95 25.30
C ALA A 56 -2.92 -14.24 24.47
N PHE A 57 -3.33 -14.07 23.22
CA PHE A 57 -3.22 -15.13 22.21
C PHE A 57 -2.08 -14.80 21.26
N GLU A 58 -1.15 -15.72 21.11
CA GLU A 58 -0.12 -15.65 20.09
C GLU A 58 -0.50 -16.51 18.89
N PHE A 59 -0.25 -15.98 17.70
CA PHE A 59 -0.56 -16.63 16.44
C PHE A 59 0.70 -16.88 15.63
N ASP A 60 1.06 -18.13 15.40
CA ASP A 60 2.07 -18.53 14.44
C ASP A 60 1.41 -18.88 13.10
N GLY A 61 2.05 -18.49 11.99
CA GLY A 61 1.55 -18.79 10.64
C GLY A 61 0.39 -17.89 10.19
N VAL A 62 0.07 -16.84 10.97
CA VAL A 62 -0.94 -15.84 10.61
C VAL A 62 -0.25 -14.49 10.41
N LYS A 63 -0.41 -13.89 9.24
CA LYS A 63 0.03 -12.53 8.94
C LYS A 63 -1.15 -11.71 8.48
N ALA A 64 -1.17 -10.44 8.83
CA ALA A 64 -2.11 -9.52 8.21
C ALA A 64 -1.86 -9.51 6.70
N ALA A 65 -2.91 -9.71 5.91
CA ALA A 65 -2.80 -9.44 4.48
C ALA A 65 -2.51 -7.95 4.29
N PRO A 66 -1.70 -7.58 3.29
CA PRO A 66 -1.47 -6.18 3.00
C PRO A 66 -2.81 -5.46 2.85
N ALA A 67 -2.89 -4.27 3.41
CA ALA A 67 -4.12 -3.49 3.39
C ALA A 67 -4.59 -3.34 1.95
N LYS A 68 -5.76 -3.89 1.63
CA LYS A 68 -6.40 -3.63 0.35
C LYS A 68 -6.74 -2.14 0.33
N ARG A 69 -6.38 -1.47 -0.76
CA ARG A 69 -6.78 -0.09 -1.00
C ARG A 69 -8.29 0.05 -0.80
N LYS A 70 -8.71 1.01 0.02
CA LYS A 70 -10.13 1.33 0.25
C LYS A 70 -10.73 2.00 -0.99
N GLY A 71 -11.12 1.18 -1.98
CA GLY A 71 -11.74 1.66 -3.21
C GLY A 71 -10.74 2.32 -4.18
N ILE A 72 -11.21 2.64 -5.36
CA ILE A 72 -10.47 3.41 -6.36
C ILE A 72 -10.73 4.88 -6.11
N GLY A 73 -9.67 5.70 -6.03
CA GLY A 73 -9.80 7.15 -5.99
C GLY A 73 -10.37 7.69 -7.31
N THR A 74 -10.67 8.96 -7.35
CA THR A 74 -11.31 9.61 -8.52
C THR A 74 -10.42 10.65 -9.18
N LYS A 75 -9.21 10.86 -8.66
CA LYS A 75 -8.29 11.88 -9.15
C LYS A 75 -7.50 11.35 -10.34
N GLY A 76 -7.78 11.88 -11.51
CA GLY A 76 -7.08 11.52 -12.75
C GLY A 76 -5.76 12.28 -12.96
N ALA A 77 -5.07 11.97 -14.06
CA ALA A 77 -3.74 12.45 -14.40
C ALA A 77 -3.58 13.98 -14.36
N LYS A 78 -4.51 14.75 -14.92
CA LYS A 78 -4.46 16.24 -14.87
C LYS A 78 -4.48 16.79 -13.43
N GLY A 79 -5.22 16.13 -12.52
CA GLY A 79 -5.25 16.47 -11.11
C GLY A 79 -3.90 16.26 -10.43
N PHE A 80 -3.18 15.22 -10.82
CA PHE A 80 -1.83 14.95 -10.31
C PHE A 80 -0.77 15.85 -10.93
N VAL A 81 -0.87 16.24 -12.21
CA VAL A 81 -0.01 17.30 -12.79
C VAL A 81 -0.10 18.57 -11.97
N ARG A 82 -1.32 19.01 -11.63
CA ARG A 82 -1.53 20.18 -10.77
C ARG A 82 -0.92 20.00 -9.38
N SER A 83 -1.04 18.83 -8.79
CA SER A 83 -0.42 18.55 -7.48
C SER A 83 1.11 18.56 -7.58
N LEU A 84 1.69 18.00 -8.65
CA LEU A 84 3.13 17.96 -8.86
C LEU A 84 3.71 19.38 -9.06
N SER A 85 2.97 20.29 -9.66
CA SER A 85 3.42 21.68 -9.84
C SER A 85 3.66 22.44 -8.53
N THR A 86 3.10 21.97 -7.42
CA THR A 86 3.39 22.53 -6.09
C THR A 86 4.75 22.09 -5.54
N ILE A 87 5.32 21.02 -6.07
CA ILE A 87 6.61 20.46 -5.67
C ILE A 87 7.72 20.88 -6.64
N TYR A 88 7.38 20.99 -7.91
CA TYR A 88 8.31 21.18 -9.01
C TYR A 88 7.76 22.20 -10.02
N SER A 89 8.45 23.33 -10.19
CA SER A 89 7.99 24.43 -11.04
C SER A 89 7.94 24.10 -12.54
N GLY A 90 8.77 23.16 -13.02
CA GLY A 90 8.78 22.70 -14.41
C GLY A 90 7.65 21.76 -14.79
N ALA A 91 6.78 21.35 -13.84
CA ALA A 91 5.74 20.35 -14.07
C ALA A 91 4.79 20.66 -15.25
N TYR A 92 4.44 21.92 -15.46
CA TYR A 92 3.57 22.31 -16.57
C TYR A 92 4.31 22.39 -17.92
N ASP A 93 5.60 22.70 -17.92
CA ASP A 93 6.40 22.68 -19.14
C ASP A 93 6.60 21.25 -19.61
N ASP A 94 6.92 20.35 -18.69
CA ASP A 94 6.97 18.92 -18.97
C ASP A 94 5.61 18.38 -19.42
N TYR A 95 4.49 18.80 -18.78
CA TYR A 95 3.14 18.41 -19.19
C TYR A 95 2.89 18.74 -20.68
N ARG A 96 3.26 19.94 -21.13
CA ARG A 96 3.14 20.33 -22.54
C ARG A 96 4.05 19.50 -23.44
N ALA A 97 5.27 19.20 -23.00
CA ALA A 97 6.21 18.36 -23.75
C ALA A 97 5.71 16.92 -23.92
N PHE A 98 4.89 16.42 -22.98
CA PHE A 98 4.26 15.09 -23.04
C PHE A 98 2.84 15.11 -23.63
N GLY A 99 2.51 16.07 -24.50
CA GLY A 99 1.27 16.11 -25.27
C GLY A 99 0.19 17.04 -24.72
N GLY A 100 0.33 17.54 -23.49
CA GLY A 100 -0.58 18.53 -22.93
C GLY A 100 -2.03 18.09 -22.89
N ASP A 101 -2.94 18.99 -23.32
CA ASP A 101 -4.38 18.72 -23.27
C ASP A 101 -4.87 17.80 -24.38
N ASP A 102 -4.16 17.69 -25.48
CA ASP A 102 -4.64 17.02 -26.70
C ASP A 102 -4.31 15.52 -26.71
N ASN A 103 -3.12 15.15 -26.27
CA ASN A 103 -2.65 13.75 -26.33
C ASN A 103 -1.65 13.45 -25.20
N PHE A 104 -2.09 13.57 -23.96
CA PHE A 104 -1.22 13.45 -22.79
C PHE A 104 -0.73 12.03 -22.55
N ASP A 105 0.57 11.82 -22.69
CA ASP A 105 1.26 10.60 -22.25
C ASP A 105 1.51 10.66 -20.74
N ALA A 106 0.52 10.24 -19.97
CA ALA A 106 0.59 10.26 -18.51
C ALA A 106 1.70 9.35 -17.97
N ALA A 107 1.86 8.16 -18.52
CA ALA A 107 2.88 7.21 -18.07
C ALA A 107 4.30 7.73 -18.32
N GLY A 108 4.56 8.25 -19.51
CA GLY A 108 5.84 8.88 -19.86
C GLY A 108 6.14 10.09 -18.99
N TYR A 109 5.14 10.94 -18.76
CA TYR A 109 5.28 12.13 -17.91
C TYR A 109 5.65 11.79 -16.46
N PHE A 110 4.92 10.88 -15.81
CA PHE A 110 5.21 10.54 -14.42
C PHE A 110 6.49 9.71 -14.27
N ARG A 111 6.88 8.95 -15.29
CA ARG A 111 8.22 8.34 -15.36
C ARG A 111 9.31 9.39 -15.40
N HIS A 112 9.20 10.37 -16.29
CA HIS A 112 10.14 11.49 -16.39
C HIS A 112 10.27 12.24 -15.07
N ALA A 113 9.14 12.55 -14.42
CA ALA A 113 9.13 13.17 -13.10
C ALA A 113 9.85 12.31 -12.04
N ALA A 114 9.58 11.01 -11.98
CA ALA A 114 10.23 10.11 -11.04
C ALA A 114 11.77 10.06 -11.26
N GLU A 115 12.22 9.98 -12.50
CA GLU A 115 13.64 10.02 -12.88
C GLU A 115 14.29 11.37 -12.50
N TYR A 116 13.59 12.47 -12.69
CA TYR A 116 14.05 13.79 -12.24
C TYR A 116 14.27 13.81 -10.73
N PHE A 117 13.31 13.33 -9.92
CA PHE A 117 13.44 13.33 -8.48
C PHE A 117 14.49 12.34 -7.96
N VAL A 118 14.73 11.23 -8.66
CA VAL A 118 15.86 10.34 -8.37
C VAL A 118 17.20 11.09 -8.55
N ARG A 119 17.36 11.84 -9.63
CA ARG A 119 18.60 12.61 -9.87
C ARG A 119 18.81 13.73 -8.86
N VAL A 120 17.74 14.45 -8.48
CA VAL A 120 17.87 15.55 -7.51
C VAL A 120 17.97 15.07 -6.06
N ALA A 121 17.60 13.82 -5.76
CA ALA A 121 17.71 13.27 -4.42
C ALA A 121 19.16 13.17 -3.92
N GLU A 122 20.13 13.04 -4.85
CA GLU A 122 21.56 12.99 -4.54
C GLU A 122 22.12 14.36 -4.09
N ASP A 123 21.41 15.45 -4.42
CA ASP A 123 21.73 16.80 -3.95
C ASP A 123 21.06 17.05 -2.59
N GLU A 124 21.86 17.14 -1.52
CA GLU A 124 21.37 17.34 -0.16
C GLU A 124 20.46 18.58 -0.04
N SER A 125 20.75 19.65 -0.80
CA SER A 125 19.93 20.87 -0.82
C SER A 125 18.51 20.63 -1.36
N ARG A 126 18.32 19.61 -2.18
CA ARG A 126 17.07 19.23 -2.84
C ARG A 126 16.38 18.00 -2.24
N ARG A 127 16.99 17.36 -1.24
CA ARG A 127 16.44 16.18 -0.57
C ARG A 127 14.98 16.37 -0.13
N LYS A 128 14.62 17.57 0.34
CA LYS A 128 13.24 17.88 0.72
C LYS A 128 12.23 17.73 -0.44
N MET A 129 12.67 17.96 -1.67
CA MET A 129 11.82 17.77 -2.85
C MET A 129 11.60 16.28 -3.12
N ALA A 130 12.65 15.46 -2.98
CA ALA A 130 12.55 14.01 -3.11
C ALA A 130 11.59 13.41 -2.07
N VAL A 131 11.67 13.84 -0.81
CA VAL A 131 10.72 13.46 0.25
C VAL A 131 9.27 13.82 -0.12
N LYS A 132 9.03 15.04 -0.62
CA LYS A 132 7.70 15.45 -1.07
C LYS A 132 7.19 14.60 -2.23
N PHE A 133 8.09 14.19 -3.14
CA PHE A 133 7.71 13.32 -4.26
C PHE A 133 7.36 11.90 -3.80
N CYS A 134 8.00 11.36 -2.76
CA CYS A 134 7.58 10.09 -2.17
C CYS A 134 6.15 10.17 -1.61
N GLY A 135 5.82 11.25 -0.90
CA GLY A 135 4.44 11.50 -0.45
C GLY A 135 3.46 11.73 -1.61
N PHE A 136 3.92 12.33 -2.72
CA PHE A 136 3.13 12.45 -3.94
C PHE A 136 2.83 11.08 -4.56
N ALA A 137 3.80 10.17 -4.63
CA ALA A 137 3.60 8.81 -5.11
C ALA A 137 2.60 8.04 -4.22
N GLU A 138 2.66 8.21 -2.90
CA GLU A 138 1.66 7.66 -1.99
C GLU A 138 0.25 8.22 -2.26
N ASN A 139 0.15 9.53 -2.56
CA ASN A 139 -1.14 10.13 -2.91
C ASN A 139 -1.67 9.61 -4.25
N MET A 140 -0.81 9.30 -5.23
CA MET A 140 -1.25 8.62 -6.47
C MET A 140 -1.88 7.27 -6.14
N TRP A 141 -1.28 6.50 -5.26
CA TRP A 141 -1.85 5.24 -4.79
C TRP A 141 -3.16 5.45 -4.02
N ARG A 142 -3.25 6.46 -3.15
CA ARG A 142 -4.40 6.69 -2.26
C ARG A 142 -5.60 7.32 -2.95
N GLU A 143 -5.38 8.34 -3.79
CA GLU A 143 -6.42 9.19 -4.35
C GLU A 143 -6.62 9.00 -5.85
N GLY A 144 -5.69 8.35 -6.53
CA GLY A 144 -5.71 8.15 -7.98
C GLY A 144 -6.84 7.22 -8.42
N ASP A 145 -7.40 7.47 -9.61
CA ASP A 145 -8.22 6.50 -10.32
C ASP A 145 -7.40 5.25 -10.72
N GLN A 146 -7.99 4.30 -11.44
CA GLN A 146 -7.31 3.06 -11.79
C GLN A 146 -6.06 3.32 -12.66
N GLU A 147 -6.16 4.22 -13.64
CA GLU A 147 -5.01 4.57 -14.49
C GLU A 147 -3.84 5.12 -13.65
N MET A 148 -4.13 6.01 -12.72
CA MET A 148 -3.11 6.59 -11.85
C MET A 148 -2.52 5.58 -10.87
N LEU A 149 -3.31 4.61 -10.40
CA LEU A 149 -2.81 3.50 -9.61
C LEU A 149 -1.82 2.65 -10.42
N ASP A 150 -2.20 2.28 -11.64
CA ASP A 150 -1.37 1.45 -12.51
C ASP A 150 -0.05 2.17 -12.84
N ILE A 151 -0.12 3.46 -13.19
CA ILE A 151 1.07 4.29 -13.42
C ILE A 151 1.94 4.37 -12.16
N CYS A 152 1.34 4.56 -10.99
CA CYS A 152 2.08 4.58 -9.73
C CYS A 152 2.86 3.28 -9.52
N MET A 153 2.18 2.14 -9.66
CA MET A 153 2.73 0.82 -9.31
C MET A 153 3.69 0.28 -10.38
N GLU A 154 3.39 0.47 -11.66
CA GLU A 154 4.16 -0.10 -12.76
C GLU A 154 5.26 0.82 -13.27
N THR A 155 5.15 2.12 -13.01
CA THR A 155 6.06 3.12 -13.55
C THR A 155 6.82 3.88 -12.46
N VAL A 156 6.11 4.57 -11.56
CA VAL A 156 6.75 5.46 -10.58
C VAL A 156 7.51 4.68 -9.51
N ILE A 157 6.87 3.74 -8.84
CA ILE A 157 7.48 2.97 -7.74
C ILE A 157 8.71 2.17 -8.19
N PRO A 158 8.71 1.47 -9.35
CA PRO A 158 9.92 0.80 -9.84
C PRO A 158 11.09 1.74 -10.08
N VAL A 159 10.86 2.94 -10.63
CA VAL A 159 11.92 3.95 -10.83
C VAL A 159 12.50 4.39 -9.49
N LEU A 160 11.67 4.69 -8.48
CA LEU A 160 12.14 5.10 -7.16
C LEU A 160 12.93 3.98 -6.46
N LYS A 161 12.46 2.74 -6.54
CA LYS A 161 13.11 1.58 -5.91
C LYS A 161 14.42 1.17 -6.57
N LYS A 162 14.63 1.50 -7.85
CA LYS A 162 15.87 1.17 -8.58
C LYS A 162 17.08 1.92 -8.03
N ASN A 163 16.90 3.12 -7.52
CA ASN A 163 17.96 3.88 -6.85
C ASN A 163 17.90 3.58 -5.33
N ALA A 164 18.98 3.03 -4.77
CA ALA A 164 19.03 2.60 -3.38
C ALA A 164 18.79 3.73 -2.38
N TYR A 165 19.33 4.93 -2.66
CA TYR A 165 19.13 6.11 -1.81
C TYR A 165 17.69 6.59 -1.84
N MET A 166 17.08 6.70 -3.03
CA MET A 166 15.69 7.08 -3.18
C MET A 166 14.74 6.01 -2.60
N GLY A 167 15.09 4.74 -2.73
CA GLY A 167 14.35 3.64 -2.10
C GLY A 167 14.35 3.72 -0.57
N THR A 168 15.43 4.20 0.05
CA THR A 168 15.49 4.46 1.49
C THR A 168 14.59 5.64 1.86
N ILE A 169 14.68 6.78 1.14
CA ILE A 169 13.80 7.94 1.37
C ILE A 169 12.33 7.52 1.25
N LEU A 170 11.99 6.71 0.25
CA LEU A 170 10.62 6.22 0.05
C LEU A 170 10.13 5.45 1.29
N LYS A 171 10.92 4.48 1.77
CA LYS A 171 10.56 3.69 2.96
C LYS A 171 10.38 4.52 4.23
N ASP A 172 11.23 5.54 4.40
CA ASP A 172 11.19 6.41 5.59
C ASP A 172 10.06 7.43 5.56
N THR A 173 9.54 7.73 4.37
CA THR A 173 8.57 8.82 4.15
C THR A 173 7.14 8.34 4.10
N ILE A 174 6.88 7.18 3.48
CA ILE A 174 5.54 6.66 3.26
C ILE A 174 4.93 6.07 4.52
N THR A 175 3.60 6.06 4.59
CA THR A 175 2.86 5.44 5.69
C THR A 175 3.09 3.93 5.74
N GLU A 176 2.86 3.34 6.91
CA GLU A 176 2.91 1.90 7.12
C GLU A 176 1.94 1.17 6.18
N GLU A 177 0.72 1.70 6.02
CA GLU A 177 -0.29 1.16 5.12
C GLU A 177 0.21 1.02 3.67
N PHE A 178 0.85 2.06 3.13
CA PHE A 178 1.38 1.99 1.76
C PHE A 178 2.62 1.09 1.69
N ARG A 179 3.43 1.06 2.73
CA ARG A 179 4.59 0.14 2.81
C ARG A 179 4.15 -1.31 2.75
N ASP A 180 3.18 -1.69 3.56
CA ASP A 180 2.62 -3.04 3.61
C ASP A 180 2.02 -3.44 2.26
N TYR A 181 1.31 -2.50 1.62
CA TYR A 181 0.80 -2.71 0.26
C TYR A 181 1.93 -3.01 -0.75
N LEU A 182 3.04 -2.24 -0.71
CA LEU A 182 4.19 -2.43 -1.59
C LEU A 182 4.97 -3.72 -1.33
N GLU A 183 4.93 -4.24 -0.11
CA GLU A 183 5.57 -5.50 0.28
C GLU A 183 4.70 -6.71 -0.08
N GLY A 184 3.39 -6.59 0.06
CA GLY A 184 2.43 -7.63 -0.32
C GLY A 184 2.41 -7.94 -1.80
N GLN A 185 2.60 -6.95 -2.66
CA GLN A 185 2.71 -7.15 -4.12
C GLN A 185 3.95 -7.98 -4.54
N ARG A 186 4.94 -8.15 -3.64
CA ARG A 186 6.12 -8.99 -3.91
C ARG A 186 5.88 -10.49 -3.71
N SER A 187 4.83 -10.86 -3.00
CA SER A 187 4.55 -12.25 -2.64
C SER A 187 3.75 -12.98 -3.72
N ASP A 188 3.16 -12.25 -4.67
CA ASP A 188 2.29 -12.80 -5.72
C ASP A 188 2.99 -12.96 -7.09
N ASN A 189 4.31 -12.68 -7.17
CA ASN A 189 5.17 -12.91 -8.33
C ASN A 189 6.25 -13.95 -7.95
#